data_2c51774c24facf83d410f17e790ef11f
#
_entry.id   2c51774c24facf83d410f17e790ef11f
#
_cell.length_a   1.000
_cell.length_b   1.000
_cell.length_c   1.000
_cell.angle_alpha   90.00
_cell.angle_beta   90.00
_cell.angle_gamma   90.00
#
_symmetry.space_group_name_H-M   'P 1'
#
loop_
_entity.id
_entity.type
_entity.pdbx_description
1 polymer ?
#
loop_
_entity_poly.entity_id
_entity_poly.type
_entity_poly.pdbx_seq_one_letter_code
_entity_poly.pdbx_strand_id
1 'polypeptide(L)'
;MRTLVTCVMPLLALTGCMRAAPRHEPVTKEQATRIAEQAEATFTSGDLNAIMRQYADGAVMFDASHASATTDRKVQSAWAQSFVSMNPADYHVPDRQVQIVGPDAFVSSGTEVFTVAAGAARPTVSARFTDVYQRQKDGSWKIVNEHVSMPPTTAPATAP
;
A
#
# COMPACT_ATOMS: atom_id res chain seq x y z
N MET A 1 -50.86 -29.88 55.81
CA MET A 1 -49.69 -30.40 55.06
C MET A 1 -49.49 -29.54 53.77
N ARG A 2 -48.47 -28.72 53.72
CA ARG A 2 -48.16 -27.86 52.56
C ARG A 2 -46.89 -28.47 51.89
N THR A 3 -47.06 -28.97 50.70
CA THR A 3 -45.96 -29.57 49.89
C THR A 3 -45.25 -28.45 49.11
N LEU A 4 -43.98 -28.21 49.44
CA LEU A 4 -43.12 -27.32 48.64
C LEU A 4 -42.61 -28.08 47.39
N VAL A 5 -42.93 -27.57 46.22
CA VAL A 5 -42.37 -28.03 44.96
C VAL A 5 -41.16 -27.16 44.65
N THR A 6 -39.96 -27.76 44.75
CA THR A 6 -38.70 -27.12 44.41
C THR A 6 -38.46 -27.28 42.90
N CYS A 7 -38.55 -26.17 42.16
CA CYS A 7 -38.27 -26.13 40.72
C CYS A 7 -36.75 -25.97 40.54
N VAL A 8 -36.05 -27.02 40.06
CA VAL A 8 -34.62 -26.96 39.68
C VAL A 8 -34.55 -26.58 38.22
N MET A 9 -34.07 -25.36 37.94
CA MET A 9 -33.80 -24.90 36.60
C MET A 9 -32.40 -25.36 36.15
N PRO A 10 -32.25 -26.08 35.03
CA PRO A 10 -30.93 -26.42 34.50
C PRO A 10 -30.27 -25.19 33.84
N LEU A 11 -29.07 -24.85 34.32
CA LEU A 11 -28.21 -23.83 33.76
C LEU A 11 -27.59 -24.39 32.46
N LEU A 12 -28.10 -23.99 31.29
CA LEU A 12 -27.46 -24.27 30.01
C LEU A 12 -26.21 -23.40 29.89
N ALA A 13 -25.03 -24.00 30.04
CA ALA A 13 -23.75 -23.40 29.73
C ALA A 13 -23.59 -23.34 28.22
N LEU A 14 -23.79 -22.15 27.64
CA LEU A 14 -23.43 -21.83 26.25
C LEU A 14 -21.89 -21.72 26.15
N THR A 15 -21.22 -22.85 25.87
CA THR A 15 -19.83 -22.84 25.42
C THR A 15 -19.77 -22.36 23.99
N GLY A 16 -19.67 -21.04 23.81
CA GLY A 16 -19.38 -20.43 22.52
C GLY A 16 -17.95 -20.81 22.11
N CYS A 17 -17.82 -21.74 21.13
CA CYS A 17 -16.55 -21.95 20.45
C CYS A 17 -16.15 -20.66 19.74
N MET A 18 -15.32 -19.83 20.37
CA MET A 18 -14.59 -18.77 19.69
C MET A 18 -13.64 -19.44 18.70
N ARG A 19 -14.06 -19.49 17.43
CA ARG A 19 -13.20 -19.93 16.33
C ARG A 19 -12.08 -18.93 16.23
N ALA A 20 -10.87 -19.31 16.67
CA ALA A 20 -9.69 -18.48 16.48
C ALA A 20 -9.56 -18.17 14.98
N ALA A 21 -9.41 -16.88 14.62
CA ALA A 21 -9.12 -16.51 13.26
C ALA A 21 -7.86 -17.24 12.78
N PRO A 22 -7.81 -17.71 11.53
CA PRO A 22 -6.62 -18.36 10.99
C PRO A 22 -5.42 -17.45 11.22
N ARG A 23 -4.42 -17.92 11.95
CA ARG A 23 -3.16 -17.22 12.14
C ARG A 23 -2.38 -17.36 10.85
N HIS A 24 -2.24 -16.26 10.10
CA HIS A 24 -1.31 -16.19 8.98
C HIS A 24 0.13 -16.21 9.51
N GLU A 25 1.02 -16.86 8.77
CA GLU A 25 2.45 -16.71 9.04
C GLU A 25 2.86 -15.24 8.87
N PRO A 26 3.70 -14.71 9.77
CA PRO A 26 4.24 -13.35 9.64
C PRO A 26 4.96 -13.17 8.31
N VAL A 27 4.84 -12.00 7.70
CA VAL A 27 5.53 -11.69 6.46
C VAL A 27 7.04 -11.65 6.70
N THR A 28 7.82 -12.27 5.79
CA THR A 28 9.29 -12.15 5.79
C THR A 28 9.73 -10.96 4.92
N LYS A 29 10.98 -10.53 5.08
CA LYS A 29 11.55 -9.45 4.28
C LYS A 29 11.56 -9.78 2.78
N GLU A 30 11.88 -11.03 2.43
CA GLU A 30 11.89 -11.50 1.05
C GLU A 30 10.49 -11.55 0.44
N GLN A 31 9.48 -11.94 1.24
CA GLN A 31 8.08 -11.90 0.81
C GLN A 31 7.61 -10.45 0.60
N ALA A 32 7.91 -9.56 1.55
CA ALA A 32 7.57 -8.14 1.48
C ALA A 32 8.20 -7.47 0.24
N THR A 33 9.46 -7.76 -0.06
CA THR A 33 10.14 -7.27 -1.26
C THR A 33 9.39 -7.70 -2.53
N ARG A 34 9.07 -9.01 -2.65
CA ARG A 34 8.31 -9.51 -3.82
C ARG A 34 6.92 -8.89 -3.95
N ILE A 35 6.24 -8.64 -2.84
CA ILE A 35 4.91 -7.99 -2.83
C ILE A 35 5.03 -6.56 -3.37
N ALA A 36 6.03 -5.79 -2.91
CA ALA A 36 6.28 -4.44 -3.40
C ALA A 36 6.62 -4.44 -4.90
N GLU A 37 7.52 -5.31 -5.35
CA GLU A 37 7.89 -5.44 -6.77
C GLU A 37 6.69 -5.80 -7.67
N GLN A 38 5.80 -6.67 -7.20
CA GLN A 38 4.57 -7.02 -7.93
C GLN A 38 3.59 -5.85 -8.03
N ALA A 39 3.47 -5.05 -6.99
CA ALA A 39 2.66 -3.83 -7.00
C ALA A 39 3.23 -2.81 -8.01
N GLU A 40 4.53 -2.56 -7.94
CA GLU A 40 5.23 -1.61 -8.79
C GLU A 40 5.21 -2.01 -10.28
N ALA A 41 5.26 -3.31 -10.59
CA ALA A 41 5.13 -3.79 -11.96
C ALA A 41 3.81 -3.35 -12.64
N THR A 42 2.79 -2.98 -11.85
CA THR A 42 1.54 -2.46 -12.39
C THR A 42 1.67 -1.02 -12.91
N PHE A 43 2.63 -0.25 -12.42
CA PHE A 43 2.80 1.15 -12.81
C PHE A 43 3.15 1.34 -14.30
N THR A 44 3.82 0.37 -14.89
CA THR A 44 4.16 0.39 -16.33
C THR A 44 3.21 -0.44 -17.20
N SER A 45 2.14 -1.00 -16.62
CA SER A 45 1.19 -1.87 -17.33
C SER A 45 0.25 -1.10 -18.27
N GLY A 46 0.08 0.21 -18.09
CA GLY A 46 -0.94 1.01 -18.77
C GLY A 46 -2.37 0.73 -18.29
N ASP A 47 -2.57 -0.15 -17.31
CA ASP A 47 -3.88 -0.49 -16.76
C ASP A 47 -4.16 0.29 -15.47
N LEU A 48 -4.98 1.34 -15.58
CA LEU A 48 -5.46 2.12 -14.44
C LEU A 48 -6.03 1.24 -13.31
N ASN A 49 -6.81 0.23 -13.67
CA ASN A 49 -7.43 -0.63 -12.66
C ASN A 49 -6.40 -1.52 -11.96
N ALA A 50 -5.33 -1.95 -12.66
CA ALA A 50 -4.24 -2.68 -12.05
C ALA A 50 -3.52 -1.83 -11.01
N ILE A 51 -3.22 -0.58 -11.33
CA ILE A 51 -2.63 0.40 -10.39
C ILE A 51 -3.56 0.61 -9.19
N MET A 52 -4.83 0.93 -9.44
CA MET A 52 -5.78 1.24 -8.38
C MET A 52 -6.10 0.03 -7.47
N ARG A 53 -5.93 -1.20 -7.95
CA ARG A 53 -6.07 -2.41 -7.13
C ARG A 53 -4.95 -2.59 -6.09
N GLN A 54 -3.82 -1.88 -6.23
CA GLN A 54 -2.74 -1.93 -5.23
C GLN A 54 -3.09 -1.16 -3.94
N TYR A 55 -4.01 -0.21 -4.01
CA TYR A 55 -4.41 0.62 -2.88
C TYR A 55 -5.63 0.03 -2.16
N ALA A 56 -5.59 0.05 -0.83
CA ALA A 56 -6.73 -0.28 0.01
C ALA A 56 -7.84 0.79 -0.10
N ASP A 57 -9.05 0.41 0.27
CA ASP A 57 -10.11 1.40 0.49
C ASP A 57 -9.72 2.32 1.65
N GLY A 58 -9.81 3.64 1.42
CA GLY A 58 -9.39 4.64 2.39
C GLY A 58 -7.87 4.80 2.56
N ALA A 59 -7.07 4.24 1.64
CA ALA A 59 -5.63 4.50 1.63
C ALA A 59 -5.33 6.00 1.61
N VAL A 60 -4.34 6.43 2.38
CA VAL A 60 -3.85 7.81 2.37
C VAL A 60 -2.77 7.93 1.29
N MET A 61 -2.98 8.80 0.32
CA MET A 61 -2.02 9.11 -0.72
C MET A 61 -1.52 10.54 -0.55
N PHE A 62 -0.20 10.72 -0.49
CA PHE A 62 0.46 12.02 -0.50
C PHE A 62 1.49 12.02 -1.63
N ASP A 63 1.00 12.21 -2.85
CA ASP A 63 1.81 12.29 -4.06
C ASP A 63 2.41 13.68 -4.25
N ALA A 64 3.58 13.75 -4.89
CA ALA A 64 4.31 14.99 -5.15
C ALA A 64 3.53 16.01 -6.01
N SER A 65 2.51 15.58 -6.76
CA SER A 65 1.64 16.45 -7.56
C SER A 65 0.48 17.07 -6.79
N HIS A 66 0.26 16.65 -5.52
CA HIS A 66 -0.83 17.13 -4.68
C HIS A 66 -0.33 18.03 -3.54
N ALA A 67 -1.07 19.09 -3.26
CA ALA A 67 -0.74 20.02 -2.16
C ALA A 67 -0.98 19.41 -0.76
N SER A 68 -1.79 18.37 -0.66
CA SER A 68 -2.14 17.72 0.61
C SER A 68 -2.44 16.24 0.39
N ALA A 69 -2.34 15.46 1.48
CA ALA A 69 -2.75 14.06 1.47
C ALA A 69 -4.25 13.92 1.17
N THR A 70 -4.63 12.83 0.50
CA THR A 70 -6.02 12.52 0.15
C THR A 70 -6.37 11.07 0.44
N THR A 71 -7.63 10.83 0.83
CA THR A 71 -8.26 9.51 0.87
C THR A 71 -9.39 9.40 -0.16
N ASP A 72 -9.62 10.44 -0.94
CA ASP A 72 -10.67 10.47 -1.98
C ASP A 72 -10.27 9.60 -3.16
N ARG A 73 -10.99 8.50 -3.35
CA ARG A 73 -10.77 7.54 -4.42
C ARG A 73 -10.85 8.13 -5.82
N LYS A 74 -11.66 9.19 -6.01
CA LYS A 74 -11.75 9.88 -7.30
C LYS A 74 -10.47 10.66 -7.61
N VAL A 75 -9.91 11.33 -6.58
CA VAL A 75 -8.64 12.05 -6.70
C VAL A 75 -7.50 11.07 -7.00
N GLN A 76 -7.44 9.95 -6.27
CA GLN A 76 -6.45 8.89 -6.51
C GLN A 76 -6.58 8.28 -7.93
N SER A 77 -7.81 8.03 -8.41
CA SER A 77 -8.04 7.55 -9.77
C SER A 77 -7.63 8.57 -10.83
N ALA A 78 -7.87 9.87 -10.60
CA ALA A 78 -7.44 10.92 -11.52
C ALA A 78 -5.91 11.03 -11.59
N TRP A 79 -5.23 10.88 -10.46
CA TRP A 79 -3.78 10.77 -10.41
C TRP A 79 -3.28 9.58 -11.23
N ALA A 80 -3.81 8.36 -10.98
CA ALA A 80 -3.39 7.17 -11.69
C ALA A 80 -3.66 7.28 -13.20
N GLN A 81 -4.76 7.92 -13.62
CA GLN A 81 -5.06 8.19 -15.03
C GLN A 81 -4.00 9.14 -15.63
N SER A 82 -3.60 10.18 -14.90
CA SER A 82 -2.53 11.10 -15.33
C SER A 82 -1.20 10.37 -15.43
N PHE A 83 -0.87 9.51 -14.48
CA PHE A 83 0.34 8.70 -14.50
C PHE A 83 0.38 7.75 -15.70
N VAL A 84 -0.70 7.01 -15.97
CA VAL A 84 -0.81 6.15 -17.15
C VAL A 84 -0.64 6.95 -18.46
N SER A 85 -1.22 8.16 -18.53
CA SER A 85 -1.12 9.01 -19.73
C SER A 85 0.31 9.49 -20.03
N MET A 86 1.18 9.51 -19.05
CA MET A 86 2.62 9.78 -19.25
C MET A 86 3.37 8.59 -19.88
N ASN A 87 2.70 7.45 -20.08
CA ASN A 87 3.28 6.23 -20.63
C ASN A 87 4.61 5.87 -19.96
N PRO A 88 4.61 5.60 -18.62
CA PRO A 88 5.81 5.29 -17.88
C PRO A 88 6.43 3.98 -18.35
N ALA A 89 7.78 3.91 -18.32
CA ALA A 89 8.54 2.71 -18.66
C ALA A 89 9.83 2.64 -17.83
N ASP A 90 10.52 1.50 -17.88
CA ASP A 90 11.82 1.27 -17.24
C ASP A 90 11.81 1.52 -15.71
N TYR A 91 10.65 1.26 -15.06
CA TYR A 91 10.47 1.48 -13.63
C TYR A 91 11.35 0.53 -12.81
N HIS A 92 12.13 1.10 -11.90
CA HIS A 92 12.95 0.33 -10.96
C HIS A 92 13.25 1.13 -9.69
N VAL A 93 13.64 0.42 -8.63
CA VAL A 93 13.99 1.02 -7.31
C VAL A 93 15.38 0.52 -6.90
N PRO A 94 16.47 1.28 -7.19
CA PRO A 94 17.84 0.83 -7.02
C PRO A 94 18.29 0.72 -5.55
N ASP A 95 17.65 1.45 -4.64
CA ASP A 95 18.05 1.60 -3.22
C ASP A 95 16.96 1.17 -2.23
N ARG A 96 16.10 0.22 -2.63
CA ARG A 96 14.96 -0.25 -1.83
C ARG A 96 15.36 -0.63 -0.40
N GLN A 97 14.59 -0.11 0.55
CA GLN A 97 14.59 -0.53 1.94
C GLN A 97 13.24 -1.14 2.31
N VAL A 98 13.26 -2.29 2.98
CA VAL A 98 12.07 -2.96 3.49
C VAL A 98 12.18 -3.13 5.00
N GLN A 99 11.17 -2.67 5.74
CA GLN A 99 11.03 -2.79 7.18
C GLN A 99 9.77 -3.58 7.52
N ILE A 100 9.90 -4.68 8.22
CA ILE A 100 8.76 -5.42 8.77
C ILE A 100 8.32 -4.70 10.05
N VAL A 101 7.07 -4.20 10.08
CA VAL A 101 6.51 -3.44 11.21
C VAL A 101 5.44 -4.24 11.97
N GLY A 102 5.09 -5.42 11.48
CA GLY A 102 4.16 -6.33 12.12
C GLY A 102 3.99 -7.62 11.33
N PRO A 103 3.29 -8.63 11.83
CA PRO A 103 3.06 -9.88 11.13
C PRO A 103 2.32 -9.68 9.79
N ASP A 104 1.49 -8.66 9.71
CA ASP A 104 0.63 -8.33 8.56
C ASP A 104 0.88 -6.92 8.02
N ALA A 105 2.07 -6.35 8.26
CA ALA A 105 2.41 -5.01 7.78
C ALA A 105 3.91 -4.85 7.55
N PHE A 106 4.27 -4.12 6.50
CA PHE A 106 5.63 -3.71 6.22
C PHE A 106 5.67 -2.34 5.52
N VAL A 107 6.83 -1.71 5.55
CA VAL A 107 7.13 -0.48 4.83
C VAL A 107 8.14 -0.80 3.72
N SER A 108 7.89 -0.30 2.51
CA SER A 108 8.86 -0.22 1.41
C SER A 108 9.18 1.24 1.16
N SER A 109 10.44 1.59 1.08
CA SER A 109 10.88 2.95 0.77
C SER A 109 12.13 2.93 -0.10
N GLY A 110 12.37 4.01 -0.82
CA GLY A 110 13.52 4.14 -1.71
C GLY A 110 13.37 5.30 -2.69
N THR A 111 14.18 5.23 -3.72
CA THR A 111 14.10 6.12 -4.88
C THR A 111 13.52 5.34 -6.05
N GLU A 112 12.34 5.72 -6.51
CA GLU A 112 11.77 5.21 -7.75
C GLU A 112 12.36 5.97 -8.94
N VAL A 113 12.72 5.23 -9.99
CA VAL A 113 13.27 5.77 -11.23
C VAL A 113 12.51 5.17 -12.40
N PHE A 114 12.01 6.02 -13.29
CA PHE A 114 11.29 5.60 -14.49
C PHE A 114 11.41 6.65 -15.60
N THR A 115 11.08 6.27 -16.83
CA THR A 115 11.00 7.18 -17.97
C THR A 115 9.56 7.53 -18.29
N VAL A 116 9.30 8.72 -18.82
CA VAL A 116 7.97 9.15 -19.29
C VAL A 116 8.03 9.65 -20.72
N ALA A 117 6.93 9.53 -21.47
CA ALA A 117 6.86 10.07 -22.83
C ALA A 117 6.73 11.60 -22.79
N ALA A 118 7.59 12.31 -23.53
CA ALA A 118 7.54 13.76 -23.71
C ALA A 118 7.84 14.09 -25.17
N GLY A 119 6.84 13.96 -26.03
CA GLY A 119 7.02 14.06 -27.49
C GLY A 119 7.98 12.97 -28.02
N ALA A 120 9.06 13.37 -28.67
CA ALA A 120 10.11 12.44 -29.14
C ALA A 120 11.12 12.06 -28.05
N ALA A 121 11.09 12.71 -26.89
CA ALA A 121 12.00 12.44 -25.77
C ALA A 121 11.37 11.50 -24.74
N ARG A 122 12.22 10.84 -23.95
CA ARG A 122 11.82 10.06 -22.77
C ARG A 122 12.68 10.47 -21.57
N PRO A 123 12.36 11.61 -20.94
CA PRO A 123 13.10 12.03 -19.75
C PRO A 123 12.94 11.03 -18.62
N THR A 124 13.99 10.88 -17.82
CA THR A 124 13.98 10.10 -16.59
C THR A 124 13.41 10.94 -15.46
N VAL A 125 12.49 10.35 -14.72
CA VAL A 125 11.95 10.89 -13.46
C VAL A 125 12.59 10.11 -12.32
N SER A 126 12.92 10.82 -11.24
CA SER A 126 13.40 10.23 -9.99
C SER A 126 12.64 10.86 -8.83
N ALA A 127 11.97 10.04 -8.03
CA ALA A 127 11.23 10.51 -6.86
C ALA A 127 11.52 9.61 -5.66
N ARG A 128 11.41 10.15 -4.45
CA ARG A 128 11.51 9.38 -3.20
C ARG A 128 10.12 8.94 -2.79
N PHE A 129 10.00 7.68 -2.39
CA PHE A 129 8.72 7.15 -1.94
C PHE A 129 8.83 6.44 -0.60
N THR A 130 7.69 6.32 0.07
CA THR A 130 7.49 5.46 1.24
C THR A 130 6.07 4.93 1.20
N ASP A 131 5.94 3.61 1.09
CA ASP A 131 4.68 2.89 1.02
C ASP A 131 4.53 1.99 2.24
N VAL A 132 3.38 2.08 2.89
CA VAL A 132 2.98 1.15 3.95
C VAL A 132 2.03 0.12 3.36
N TYR A 133 2.43 -1.13 3.42
CA TYR A 133 1.63 -2.27 2.98
C TYR A 133 0.98 -2.95 4.18
N GLN A 134 -0.27 -3.35 4.01
CA GLN A 134 -1.02 -4.12 5.00
C GLN A 134 -1.75 -5.29 4.35
N ARG A 135 -1.70 -6.45 5.02
CA ARG A 135 -2.49 -7.61 4.62
C ARG A 135 -3.95 -7.35 4.93
N GLN A 136 -4.81 -7.57 3.95
CA GLN A 136 -6.25 -7.43 4.05
C GLN A 136 -6.88 -8.71 4.61
N LYS A 137 -8.16 -8.66 5.00
CA LYS A 137 -8.91 -9.80 5.52
C LYS A 137 -9.02 -10.99 4.55
N ASP A 138 -8.96 -10.70 3.26
CA ASP A 138 -8.97 -11.70 2.18
C ASP A 138 -7.58 -12.29 1.88
N GLY A 139 -6.54 -11.85 2.61
CA GLY A 139 -5.16 -12.27 2.44
C GLY A 139 -4.37 -11.47 1.41
N SER A 140 -5.01 -10.59 0.63
CA SER A 140 -4.31 -9.71 -0.31
C SER A 140 -3.50 -8.64 0.42
N TRP A 141 -2.43 -8.17 -0.22
CA TRP A 141 -1.63 -7.06 0.29
C TRP A 141 -2.00 -5.77 -0.45
N LYS A 142 -2.15 -4.67 0.30
CA LYS A 142 -2.52 -3.37 -0.23
C LYS A 142 -1.69 -2.26 0.38
N ILE A 143 -1.42 -1.23 -0.42
CA ILE A 143 -0.89 0.04 0.06
C ILE A 143 -1.99 0.74 0.87
N VAL A 144 -1.71 1.06 2.12
CA VAL A 144 -2.63 1.80 3.03
C VAL A 144 -2.17 3.24 3.24
N ASN A 145 -0.89 3.51 3.00
CA ASN A 145 -0.33 4.87 3.02
C ASN A 145 0.80 4.95 2.01
N GLU A 146 0.83 6.01 1.23
CA GLU A 146 1.88 6.33 0.27
C GLU A 146 2.31 7.77 0.46
N HIS A 147 3.62 8.00 0.41
CA HIS A 147 4.22 9.32 0.31
C HIS A 147 5.26 9.34 -0.79
N VAL A 148 5.04 10.18 -1.79
CA VAL A 148 5.99 10.45 -2.88
C VAL A 148 6.44 11.90 -2.82
N SER A 149 7.73 12.14 -2.96
CA SER A 149 8.31 13.50 -2.98
C SER A 149 9.46 13.59 -3.98
N MET A 150 9.54 14.73 -4.66
CA MET A 150 10.65 15.01 -5.54
C MET A 150 11.92 15.32 -4.72
N PRO A 151 13.10 14.84 -5.14
CA PRO A 151 14.36 15.29 -4.54
C PRO A 151 14.49 16.83 -4.68
N PRO A 152 15.15 17.50 -3.73
CA PRO A 152 15.44 18.90 -3.88
C PRO A 152 16.25 19.11 -5.17
N THR A 153 15.85 20.07 -6.00
CA THR A 153 16.72 20.53 -7.09
C THR A 153 17.97 21.12 -6.44
N THR A 154 19.12 20.49 -6.66
CA THR A 154 20.40 21.09 -6.28
C THR A 154 20.53 22.38 -7.05
N ALA A 155 20.31 23.51 -6.40
CA ALA A 155 20.78 24.79 -6.94
C ALA A 155 22.28 24.64 -7.22
N PRO A 156 22.80 25.09 -8.38
CA PRO A 156 24.23 25.08 -8.61
C PRO A 156 24.88 25.79 -7.42
N ALA A 157 25.85 25.14 -6.79
CA ALA A 157 26.62 25.77 -5.71
C ALA A 157 27.15 27.07 -6.27
N THR A 158 26.68 28.21 -5.79
CA THR A 158 27.31 29.50 -6.06
C THR A 158 28.71 29.38 -5.47
N ALA A 159 29.70 29.24 -6.37
CA ALA A 159 31.11 29.27 -5.95
C ALA A 159 31.38 30.57 -5.21
N PRO A 160 32.17 30.52 -4.10
CA PRO A 160 32.54 31.71 -3.32
C PRO A 160 33.34 32.69 -4.14
#